data_b6c22968c4fb6ad46c7d97b5e509ed98
#
_entry.id   b6c22968c4fb6ad46c7d97b5e509ed98
#
_cell.length_a   1.000
_cell.length_b   1.000
_cell.length_c   1.000
_cell.angle_alpha   90.00
_cell.angle_beta   90.00
_cell.angle_gamma   90.00
#
_symmetry.space_group_name_H-M   'P 1'
#
loop_
_entity.id
_entity.type
_entity.pdbx_description
1 polymer ?
#
loop_
_entity_poly.entity_id
_entity_poly.type
_entity_poly.pdbx_seq_one_letter_code
_entity_poly.pdbx_strand_id
1 'polypeptide(L)'
;MPAPQNKSMCLTRKFVFALVLANVVPSVAADLAILHNGFSIRHENREVIGSVTRLYVTHDKSGYVDVPTRDIDRFEPDSSTASGASASLPELISTASGRYHLDPDLVNSVIHAESGFNPRAVSRKGARGLMQLMPQTASQLGVTDALNPEANVDGGTRYLRELLERYNFDLIKALAAYNAGPQRVEQYHGMPPYYETQAYVAKIIRDFNRKKLAERKAARTVRKLASPKSSSAEQGMLPETTAPVR
;
A
#
# COMPACT_ATOMS: atom_id res chain seq x y z
N MET A 1 56.53 -72.71 25.02
CA MET A 1 56.67 -71.50 24.22
C MET A 1 55.32 -70.77 24.30
N PRO A 2 55.19 -69.65 25.02
CA PRO A 2 53.96 -68.94 25.05
C PRO A 2 53.90 -67.86 24.00
N ALA A 3 52.73 -67.69 23.36
CA ALA A 3 52.43 -66.70 22.37
C ALA A 3 52.29 -65.24 23.01
N PRO A 4 52.56 -64.21 22.25
CA PRO A 4 52.51 -62.88 22.75
C PRO A 4 51.08 -62.28 22.83
N GLN A 5 50.78 -61.66 23.94
CA GLN A 5 49.53 -60.95 24.18
C GLN A 5 49.53 -59.63 23.46
N ASN A 6 48.55 -59.42 22.60
CA ASN A 6 48.31 -58.18 21.88
C ASN A 6 47.47 -57.20 22.77
N LYS A 7 48.07 -56.13 23.24
CA LYS A 7 47.38 -55.09 24.01
C LYS A 7 46.62 -54.16 23.07
N SER A 8 45.30 -54.33 22.96
CA SER A 8 44.42 -53.37 22.33
C SER A 8 44.40 -52.03 23.10
N MET A 9 44.96 -51.02 22.45
CA MET A 9 44.91 -49.64 22.93
C MET A 9 43.54 -49.07 22.58
N CYS A 10 42.70 -48.91 23.61
CA CYS A 10 41.36 -48.32 23.48
C CYS A 10 41.52 -46.80 23.33
N LEU A 11 41.43 -46.30 22.11
CA LEU A 11 41.46 -44.86 21.82
C LEU A 11 40.11 -44.26 22.07
N THR A 12 39.92 -43.65 23.24
CA THR A 12 38.68 -42.95 23.62
C THR A 12 38.57 -41.67 22.82
N ARG A 13 37.79 -41.75 21.74
CA ARG A 13 37.46 -40.59 20.89
C ARG A 13 36.44 -39.72 21.62
N LYS A 14 36.89 -38.65 22.26
CA LYS A 14 36.02 -37.61 22.84
C LYS A 14 35.30 -36.88 21.73
N PHE A 15 34.03 -37.18 21.55
CA PHE A 15 33.13 -36.39 20.74
C PHE A 15 32.82 -35.09 21.44
N VAL A 16 33.44 -34.01 20.97
CA VAL A 16 33.03 -32.65 21.37
C VAL A 16 31.74 -32.33 20.58
N PHE A 17 30.61 -32.44 21.25
CA PHE A 17 29.34 -31.98 20.75
C PHE A 17 29.38 -30.43 20.80
N ALA A 18 29.67 -29.80 19.66
CA ALA A 18 29.47 -28.37 19.50
C ALA A 18 27.95 -28.09 19.46
N LEU A 19 27.43 -27.59 20.58
CA LEU A 19 26.06 -27.09 20.68
C LEU A 19 25.95 -25.82 19.82
N VAL A 20 25.50 -25.96 18.58
CA VAL A 20 25.11 -24.82 17.77
C VAL A 20 23.82 -24.26 18.36
N LEU A 21 23.92 -23.21 19.17
CA LEU A 21 22.81 -22.37 19.57
C LEU A 21 22.29 -21.70 18.29
N ALA A 22 21.26 -22.31 17.69
CA ALA A 22 20.45 -21.64 16.69
C ALA A 22 19.78 -20.46 17.39
N ASN A 23 20.24 -19.25 17.11
CA ASN A 23 19.50 -18.04 17.43
C ASN A 23 18.18 -18.10 16.67
N VAL A 24 17.13 -18.60 17.32
CA VAL A 24 15.76 -18.43 16.86
C VAL A 24 15.44 -16.95 17.08
N VAL A 25 15.61 -16.16 16.02
CA VAL A 25 15.07 -14.80 15.99
C VAL A 25 13.55 -14.99 16.10
N PRO A 26 12.89 -14.44 17.13
CA PRO A 26 11.45 -14.52 17.21
C PRO A 26 10.89 -13.84 15.96
N SER A 27 10.25 -14.61 15.09
CA SER A 27 9.45 -14.06 14.00
C SER A 27 8.36 -13.25 14.69
N VAL A 28 8.42 -11.93 14.57
CA VAL A 28 7.31 -11.07 14.98
C VAL A 28 6.14 -11.46 14.08
N ALA A 29 5.20 -12.21 14.64
CA ALA A 29 3.99 -12.57 13.93
C ALA A 29 3.25 -11.25 13.62
N ALA A 30 2.98 -11.00 12.36
CA ALA A 30 2.11 -9.91 11.96
C ALA A 30 0.68 -10.19 12.43
N ASP A 31 -0.05 -9.14 12.78
CA ASP A 31 -1.45 -9.22 13.16
C ASP A 31 -2.35 -8.69 12.03
N LEU A 32 -3.61 -9.14 12.00
CA LEU A 32 -4.65 -8.64 11.11
C LEU A 32 -5.62 -7.77 11.91
N ALA A 33 -5.81 -6.53 11.51
CA ALA A 33 -6.92 -5.70 11.98
C ALA A 33 -8.14 -6.00 11.10
N ILE A 34 -9.18 -6.60 11.66
CA ILE A 34 -10.43 -6.91 10.98
C ILE A 34 -11.36 -5.72 11.14
N LEU A 35 -11.86 -5.18 10.03
CA LEU A 35 -12.79 -4.06 10.03
C LEU A 35 -14.25 -4.55 10.00
N HIS A 36 -15.19 -3.75 10.51
CA HIS A 36 -16.63 -4.06 10.49
C HIS A 36 -17.20 -4.34 9.09
N ASN A 37 -16.54 -3.83 8.04
CA ASN A 37 -16.91 -4.12 6.64
C ASN A 37 -16.35 -5.46 6.13
N GLY A 38 -15.72 -6.27 7.01
CA GLY A 38 -15.13 -7.57 6.69
C GLY A 38 -13.75 -7.50 6.06
N PHE A 39 -13.17 -6.30 5.94
CA PHE A 39 -11.82 -6.10 5.43
C PHE A 39 -10.77 -6.33 6.51
N SER A 40 -9.59 -6.86 6.14
CA SER A 40 -8.46 -7.03 7.04
C SER A 40 -7.25 -6.23 6.57
N ILE A 41 -6.54 -5.61 7.52
CA ILE A 41 -5.30 -4.89 7.28
C ILE A 41 -4.21 -5.62 8.06
N ARG A 42 -3.22 -6.14 7.33
CA ARG A 42 -2.03 -6.73 7.93
C ARG A 42 -1.16 -5.62 8.50
N HIS A 43 -0.69 -5.79 9.74
CA HIS A 43 0.18 -4.83 10.40
C HIS A 43 1.14 -5.55 11.35
N GLU A 44 2.30 -4.97 11.55
CA GLU A 44 3.31 -5.50 12.46
C GLU A 44 3.25 -4.86 13.84
N ASN A 45 2.80 -3.62 13.89
CA ASN A 45 2.59 -2.86 15.12
C ASN A 45 1.35 -1.97 15.00
N ARG A 46 0.78 -1.59 16.14
CA ARG A 46 -0.36 -0.67 16.21
C ARG A 46 -0.21 0.31 17.35
N GLU A 47 -0.81 1.49 17.18
CA GLU A 47 -0.85 2.55 18.18
C GLU A 47 -2.19 3.28 18.12
N VAL A 48 -2.83 3.48 19.26
CA VAL A 48 -4.08 4.24 19.34
C VAL A 48 -3.76 5.70 19.58
N ILE A 49 -4.17 6.56 18.64
CA ILE A 49 -3.93 8.00 18.65
C ILE A 49 -5.29 8.71 18.63
N GLY A 50 -5.79 9.04 19.82
CA GLY A 50 -7.12 9.65 19.95
C GLY A 50 -8.24 8.75 19.43
N SER A 51 -8.92 9.16 18.34
CA SER A 51 -10.03 8.40 17.73
C SER A 51 -9.61 7.49 16.58
N VAL A 52 -8.31 7.42 16.26
CA VAL A 52 -7.77 6.57 15.20
C VAL A 52 -6.77 5.57 15.75
N THR A 53 -6.73 4.40 15.14
CA THR A 53 -5.70 3.40 15.36
C THR A 53 -4.73 3.43 14.17
N ARG A 54 -3.49 3.72 14.44
CA ARG A 54 -2.40 3.66 13.47
C ARG A 54 -1.87 2.25 13.38
N LEU A 55 -1.93 1.67 12.19
CA LEU A 55 -1.46 0.33 11.87
C LEU A 55 -0.15 0.47 11.07
N TYR A 56 0.97 0.04 11.64
CA TYR A 56 2.27 0.06 10.97
C TYR A 56 2.40 -1.20 10.10
N VAL A 57 2.49 -1.02 8.78
CA VAL A 57 2.54 -2.10 7.79
C VAL A 57 3.97 -2.48 7.40
N THR A 58 4.97 -1.74 7.90
CA THR A 58 6.39 -2.02 7.71
C THR A 58 7.11 -2.11 9.05
N HIS A 59 8.15 -2.97 9.09
CA HIS A 59 8.93 -3.22 10.32
C HIS A 59 9.64 -1.97 10.87
N ASP A 60 10.08 -1.08 9.98
CA ASP A 60 10.75 0.18 10.31
C ASP A 60 9.79 1.33 10.68
N LYS A 61 8.48 1.02 10.74
CA LYS A 61 7.40 1.99 11.00
C LYS A 61 7.33 3.17 10.00
N SER A 62 7.99 3.06 8.85
CA SER A 62 7.94 4.09 7.81
C SER A 62 6.61 4.11 7.06
N GLY A 63 5.94 2.93 6.95
CA GLY A 63 4.62 2.78 6.36
C GLY A 63 3.56 2.55 7.42
N TYR A 64 2.48 3.34 7.38
CA TYR A 64 1.35 3.16 8.29
C TYR A 64 0.02 3.51 7.61
N VAL A 65 -1.07 2.98 8.19
CA VAL A 65 -2.44 3.29 7.81
C VAL A 65 -3.20 3.74 9.06
N ASP A 66 -3.82 4.91 9.02
CA ASP A 66 -4.68 5.41 10.08
C ASP A 66 -6.12 4.97 9.81
N VAL A 67 -6.68 4.19 10.73
CA VAL A 67 -8.04 3.66 10.66
C VAL A 67 -8.84 4.21 11.84
N PRO A 68 -10.06 4.75 11.66
CA PRO A 68 -10.91 5.10 12.78
C PRO A 68 -11.08 3.89 13.70
N THR A 69 -10.78 4.04 14.98
CA THR A 69 -10.80 2.90 15.94
C THR A 69 -12.16 2.21 15.98
N ARG A 70 -13.23 2.97 15.79
CA ARG A 70 -14.61 2.46 15.72
C ARG A 70 -14.89 1.55 14.52
N ASP A 71 -14.07 1.63 13.46
CA ASP A 71 -14.26 0.85 12.24
C ASP A 71 -13.52 -0.50 12.33
N ILE A 72 -12.74 -0.72 13.40
CA ILE A 72 -12.05 -1.96 13.70
C ILE A 72 -12.95 -2.83 14.56
N ASP A 73 -13.29 -4.02 14.06
CA ASP A 73 -14.09 -5.03 14.79
C ASP A 73 -13.22 -5.76 15.82
N ARG A 74 -12.09 -6.32 15.34
CA ARG A 74 -11.17 -7.09 16.19
C ARG A 74 -9.77 -7.18 15.57
N PHE A 75 -8.83 -7.68 16.37
CA PHE A 75 -7.48 -8.05 15.92
C PHE A 75 -7.32 -9.56 15.99
N GLU A 76 -6.77 -10.17 14.94
CA GLU A 76 -6.46 -11.59 14.87
C GLU A 76 -4.97 -11.80 14.55
N PRO A 77 -4.33 -12.85 15.12
CA PRO A 77 -2.99 -13.23 14.69
C PRO A 77 -3.00 -13.60 13.21
N ASP A 78 -2.03 -13.09 12.44
CA ASP A 78 -1.88 -13.51 11.05
C ASP A 78 -1.35 -14.95 10.98
N SER A 79 -2.28 -15.91 10.93
CA SER A 79 -1.95 -17.32 10.75
C SER A 79 -1.55 -17.69 9.32
N SER A 80 -1.47 -16.73 8.40
CA SER A 80 -1.22 -16.97 6.97
C SER A 80 0.23 -17.32 6.63
N THR A 81 1.16 -17.31 7.59
CA THR A 81 2.53 -17.78 7.39
C THR A 81 2.64 -19.29 7.09
N ALA A 82 1.53 -20.03 7.16
CA ALA A 82 1.51 -21.47 6.95
C ALA A 82 0.78 -21.93 5.66
N SER A 83 0.05 -21.07 4.95
CA SER A 83 -0.64 -21.47 3.71
C SER A 83 -0.95 -20.26 2.83
N GLY A 84 -0.28 -20.12 1.69
CA GLY A 84 -0.59 -19.25 0.56
C GLY A 84 -1.05 -17.82 0.91
N ALA A 85 -0.13 -16.92 1.24
CA ALA A 85 -0.45 -15.55 1.65
C ALA A 85 -1.32 -14.83 0.60
N SER A 86 -2.58 -14.60 0.93
CA SER A 86 -3.42 -13.64 0.22
C SER A 86 -2.80 -12.25 0.44
N ALA A 87 -2.34 -11.60 -0.62
CA ALA A 87 -1.70 -10.29 -0.53
C ALA A 87 -2.64 -9.27 0.12
N SER A 88 -2.10 -8.39 0.97
CA SER A 88 -2.89 -7.31 1.57
C SER A 88 -3.39 -6.32 0.51
N LEU A 89 -4.48 -5.61 0.79
CA LEU A 89 -5.01 -4.64 -0.21
C LEU A 89 -3.99 -3.59 -0.65
N PRO A 90 -3.17 -2.99 0.23
CA PRO A 90 -2.10 -2.09 -0.21
C PRO A 90 -1.10 -2.75 -1.16
N GLU A 91 -0.74 -4.01 -0.93
CA GLU A 91 0.13 -4.78 -1.82
C GLU A 91 -0.54 -5.06 -3.17
N LEU A 92 -1.82 -5.45 -3.17
CA LEU A 92 -2.60 -5.62 -4.41
C LEU A 92 -2.67 -4.32 -5.23
N ILE A 93 -2.97 -3.20 -4.58
CA ILE A 93 -3.00 -1.88 -5.21
C ILE A 93 -1.61 -1.53 -5.77
N SER A 94 -0.56 -1.69 -4.97
CA SER A 94 0.82 -1.37 -5.39
C SER A 94 1.25 -2.22 -6.59
N THR A 95 0.98 -3.52 -6.55
CA THR A 95 1.31 -4.47 -7.62
C THR A 95 0.57 -4.14 -8.91
N ALA A 96 -0.75 -3.96 -8.85
CA ALA A 96 -1.55 -3.61 -10.02
C ALA A 96 -1.18 -2.23 -10.57
N SER A 97 -0.98 -1.24 -9.70
CA SER A 97 -0.55 0.11 -10.10
C SER A 97 0.81 0.11 -10.80
N GLY A 98 1.77 -0.66 -10.28
CA GLY A 98 3.08 -0.83 -10.92
C GLY A 98 2.96 -1.52 -12.28
N ARG A 99 2.15 -2.56 -12.39
CA ARG A 99 1.92 -3.32 -13.65
C ARG A 99 1.33 -2.46 -14.74
N TYR A 100 0.34 -1.62 -14.42
CA TYR A 100 -0.38 -0.80 -15.39
C TYR A 100 0.09 0.67 -15.43
N HIS A 101 1.20 1.00 -14.74
CA HIS A 101 1.78 2.33 -14.69
C HIS A 101 0.78 3.43 -14.28
N LEU A 102 -0.01 3.14 -13.23
CA LEU A 102 -0.92 4.09 -12.60
C LEU A 102 -0.43 4.51 -11.22
N ASP A 103 -0.85 5.69 -10.79
CA ASP A 103 -0.59 6.15 -9.43
C ASP A 103 -1.40 5.30 -8.42
N PRO A 104 -0.76 4.68 -7.40
CA PRO A 104 -1.47 3.88 -6.40
C PRO A 104 -2.57 4.65 -5.66
N ASP A 105 -2.40 5.95 -5.45
CA ASP A 105 -3.42 6.79 -4.82
C ASP A 105 -4.65 6.99 -5.70
N LEU A 106 -4.47 7.01 -7.04
CA LEU A 106 -5.60 7.05 -7.96
C LEU A 106 -6.40 5.76 -7.88
N VAL A 107 -5.74 4.60 -7.95
CA VAL A 107 -6.40 3.29 -7.84
C VAL A 107 -7.11 3.15 -6.50
N ASN A 108 -6.46 3.54 -5.40
CA ASN A 108 -7.05 3.56 -4.07
C ASN A 108 -8.30 4.46 -3.99
N SER A 109 -8.27 5.65 -4.62
CA SER A 109 -9.41 6.58 -4.62
C SER A 109 -10.58 6.04 -5.45
N VAL A 110 -10.32 5.28 -6.52
CA VAL A 110 -11.36 4.57 -7.29
C VAL A 110 -11.98 3.46 -6.44
N ILE A 111 -11.19 2.59 -5.81
CA ILE A 111 -11.69 1.54 -4.92
C ILE A 111 -12.55 2.13 -3.78
N HIS A 112 -12.10 3.22 -3.17
CA HIS A 112 -12.87 3.93 -2.15
C HIS A 112 -14.21 4.46 -2.68
N ALA A 113 -14.24 4.96 -3.91
CA ALA A 113 -15.47 5.47 -4.51
C ALA A 113 -16.45 4.34 -4.87
N GLU A 114 -15.94 3.21 -5.38
CA GLU A 114 -16.71 2.08 -5.88
C GLU A 114 -17.33 1.22 -4.77
N SER A 115 -16.53 0.79 -3.82
CA SER A 115 -16.96 -0.20 -2.82
C SER A 115 -16.78 0.24 -1.37
N GLY A 116 -16.09 1.37 -1.13
CA GLY A 116 -15.63 1.71 0.21
C GLY A 116 -14.69 0.65 0.79
N PHE A 117 -13.89 0.02 -0.07
CA PHE A 117 -12.97 -1.09 0.28
C PHE A 117 -13.65 -2.42 0.65
N ASN A 118 -14.91 -2.61 0.28
CA ASN A 118 -15.60 -3.88 0.53
C ASN A 118 -15.33 -4.88 -0.63
N PRO A 119 -14.55 -5.96 -0.41
CA PRO A 119 -14.26 -6.94 -1.47
C PRO A 119 -15.47 -7.78 -1.88
N ARG A 120 -16.51 -7.83 -1.04
CA ARG A 120 -17.75 -8.58 -1.29
C ARG A 120 -18.89 -7.68 -1.78
N ALA A 121 -18.61 -6.43 -2.13
CA ALA A 121 -19.63 -5.51 -2.60
C ALA A 121 -20.28 -6.03 -3.88
N VAL A 122 -21.63 -6.01 -3.91
CA VAL A 122 -22.43 -6.30 -5.10
C VAL A 122 -23.47 -5.19 -5.26
N SER A 123 -23.45 -4.49 -6.39
CA SER A 123 -24.41 -3.43 -6.68
C SER A 123 -25.75 -4.00 -7.16
N ARG A 124 -26.81 -3.18 -7.12
CA ARG A 124 -28.10 -3.55 -7.68
C ARG A 124 -28.04 -3.87 -9.18
N LYS A 125 -27.08 -3.33 -9.91
CA LYS A 125 -26.84 -3.57 -11.34
C LYS A 125 -25.93 -4.78 -11.59
N GLY A 126 -25.45 -5.46 -10.53
CA GLY A 126 -24.60 -6.65 -10.63
C GLY A 126 -23.10 -6.38 -10.71
N ALA A 127 -22.65 -5.14 -10.53
CA ALA A 127 -21.22 -4.85 -10.41
C ALA A 127 -20.65 -5.48 -9.13
N ARG A 128 -19.40 -5.99 -9.16
CA ARG A 128 -18.85 -6.85 -8.10
C ARG A 128 -17.45 -6.41 -7.66
N GLY A 129 -17.17 -6.60 -6.37
CA GLY A 129 -15.85 -6.51 -5.75
C GLY A 129 -15.38 -5.09 -5.50
N LEU A 130 -14.09 -4.96 -5.20
CA LEU A 130 -13.43 -3.72 -4.78
C LEU A 130 -13.58 -2.58 -5.78
N MET A 131 -13.44 -2.87 -7.07
CA MET A 131 -13.50 -1.90 -8.16
C MET A 131 -14.80 -2.01 -8.98
N GLN A 132 -15.82 -2.71 -8.43
CA GLN A 132 -17.17 -2.81 -8.98
C GLN A 132 -17.21 -3.14 -10.49
N LEU A 133 -16.53 -4.23 -10.87
CA LEU A 133 -16.55 -4.69 -12.25
C LEU A 133 -17.94 -5.26 -12.64
N MET A 134 -18.53 -4.74 -13.71
CA MET A 134 -19.71 -5.32 -14.31
C MET A 134 -19.38 -6.72 -14.91
N PRO A 135 -20.29 -7.69 -14.85
CA PRO A 135 -20.02 -9.05 -15.34
C PRO A 135 -19.49 -9.09 -16.78
N GLN A 136 -20.03 -8.27 -17.67
CA GLN A 136 -19.56 -8.17 -19.04
C GLN A 136 -18.13 -7.63 -19.12
N THR A 137 -17.81 -6.57 -18.36
CA THR A 137 -16.47 -6.00 -18.29
C THR A 137 -15.49 -7.00 -17.70
N ALA A 138 -15.85 -7.68 -16.61
CA ALA A 138 -15.03 -8.73 -16.00
C ALA A 138 -14.70 -9.83 -17.01
N SER A 139 -15.69 -10.31 -17.77
CA SER A 139 -15.49 -11.31 -18.82
C SER A 139 -14.54 -10.82 -19.92
N GLN A 140 -14.68 -9.60 -20.40
CA GLN A 140 -13.79 -9.00 -21.41
C GLN A 140 -12.34 -8.87 -20.93
N LEU A 141 -12.15 -8.63 -19.63
CA LEU A 141 -10.84 -8.53 -18.99
C LEU A 141 -10.28 -9.90 -18.58
N GLY A 142 -11.01 -11.00 -18.79
CA GLY A 142 -10.59 -12.34 -18.36
C GLY A 142 -10.65 -12.56 -16.84
N VAL A 143 -11.39 -11.72 -16.10
CA VAL A 143 -11.62 -11.87 -14.67
C VAL A 143 -12.71 -12.91 -14.45
N THR A 144 -12.31 -14.13 -14.05
CA THR A 144 -13.24 -15.26 -13.85
C THR A 144 -14.03 -15.16 -12.55
N ASP A 145 -13.41 -14.60 -11.50
CA ASP A 145 -14.04 -14.32 -10.21
C ASP A 145 -13.84 -12.84 -9.82
N ALA A 146 -14.86 -12.03 -10.06
CA ALA A 146 -14.86 -10.62 -9.74
C ALA A 146 -15.01 -10.34 -8.21
N LEU A 147 -15.25 -11.35 -7.37
CA LEU A 147 -15.22 -11.22 -5.91
C LEU A 147 -13.85 -11.59 -5.33
N ASN A 148 -12.97 -12.20 -6.11
CA ASN A 148 -11.58 -12.37 -5.71
C ASN A 148 -10.87 -11.00 -5.71
N PRO A 149 -10.32 -10.53 -4.57
CA PRO A 149 -9.75 -9.19 -4.44
C PRO A 149 -8.61 -8.93 -5.42
N GLU A 150 -7.70 -9.88 -5.60
CA GLU A 150 -6.54 -9.74 -6.49
C GLU A 150 -6.99 -9.61 -7.95
N ALA A 151 -7.81 -10.55 -8.42
CA ALA A 151 -8.32 -10.54 -9.80
C ALA A 151 -9.17 -9.27 -10.08
N ASN A 152 -9.92 -8.80 -9.09
CA ASN A 152 -10.76 -7.61 -9.22
C ASN A 152 -9.93 -6.32 -9.30
N VAL A 153 -8.93 -6.16 -8.42
CA VAL A 153 -8.03 -4.99 -8.42
C VAL A 153 -7.18 -4.98 -9.68
N ASP A 154 -6.63 -6.13 -10.09
CA ASP A 154 -5.84 -6.23 -11.32
C ASP A 154 -6.69 -5.87 -12.55
N GLY A 155 -7.85 -6.50 -12.72
CA GLY A 155 -8.75 -6.23 -13.84
C GLY A 155 -9.30 -4.81 -13.86
N GLY A 156 -9.70 -4.28 -12.71
CA GLY A 156 -10.20 -2.90 -12.59
C GLY A 156 -9.14 -1.84 -12.87
N THR A 157 -7.91 -2.07 -12.40
CA THR A 157 -6.77 -1.18 -12.67
C THR A 157 -6.39 -1.21 -14.15
N ARG A 158 -6.39 -2.39 -14.76
CA ARG A 158 -6.20 -2.56 -16.20
C ARG A 158 -7.26 -1.79 -16.98
N TYR A 159 -8.54 -1.95 -16.64
CA TYR A 159 -9.63 -1.26 -17.30
C TYR A 159 -9.51 0.27 -17.20
N LEU A 160 -9.15 0.77 -16.01
CA LEU A 160 -8.89 2.20 -15.82
C LEU A 160 -7.75 2.69 -16.73
N ARG A 161 -6.68 1.91 -16.86
CA ARG A 161 -5.57 2.22 -17.77
C ARG A 161 -6.03 2.26 -19.22
N GLU A 162 -6.77 1.27 -19.69
CA GLU A 162 -7.32 1.21 -21.05
C GLU A 162 -8.19 2.45 -21.36
N LEU A 163 -9.01 2.89 -20.38
CA LEU A 163 -9.80 4.11 -20.52
C LEU A 163 -8.96 5.38 -20.55
N LEU A 164 -7.91 5.47 -19.73
CA LEU A 164 -6.98 6.60 -19.77
C LEU A 164 -6.29 6.71 -21.14
N GLU A 165 -5.84 5.59 -21.70
CA GLU A 165 -5.25 5.56 -23.05
C GLU A 165 -6.26 5.95 -24.12
N ARG A 166 -7.48 5.42 -24.04
CA ARG A 166 -8.56 5.75 -24.98
C ARG A 166 -8.89 7.24 -25.02
N TYR A 167 -8.79 7.93 -23.91
CA TYR A 167 -9.10 9.36 -23.79
C TYR A 167 -7.85 10.25 -23.68
N ASN A 168 -6.71 9.79 -24.22
CA ASN A 168 -5.45 10.57 -24.22
C ASN A 168 -5.06 11.09 -22.83
N PHE A 169 -5.24 10.26 -21.80
CA PHE A 169 -4.97 10.56 -20.38
C PHE A 169 -5.81 11.71 -19.81
N ASP A 170 -6.95 12.03 -20.43
CA ASP A 170 -7.97 12.88 -19.81
C ASP A 170 -8.62 12.11 -18.66
N LEU A 171 -8.16 12.37 -17.44
CA LEU A 171 -8.60 11.68 -16.23
C LEU A 171 -10.12 11.85 -16.00
N ILE A 172 -10.67 13.00 -16.33
CA ILE A 172 -12.11 13.29 -16.15
C ILE A 172 -12.94 12.40 -17.06
N LYS A 173 -12.57 12.31 -18.34
CA LYS A 173 -13.26 11.45 -19.30
C LYS A 173 -13.09 9.96 -18.97
N ALA A 174 -11.88 9.54 -18.58
CA ALA A 174 -11.63 8.16 -18.21
C ALA A 174 -12.46 7.72 -17.00
N LEU A 175 -12.53 8.53 -15.95
CA LEU A 175 -13.35 8.24 -14.76
C LEU A 175 -14.85 8.28 -15.08
N ALA A 176 -15.28 9.21 -15.91
CA ALA A 176 -16.67 9.26 -16.39
C ALA A 176 -17.03 8.00 -17.20
N ALA A 177 -16.12 7.52 -18.04
CA ALA A 177 -16.29 6.31 -18.83
C ALA A 177 -16.25 5.04 -17.95
N TYR A 178 -15.43 5.03 -16.90
CA TYR A 178 -15.42 3.94 -15.92
C TYR A 178 -16.79 3.76 -15.28
N ASN A 179 -17.42 4.86 -14.85
CA ASN A 179 -18.71 4.84 -14.16
C ASN A 179 -19.92 4.70 -15.12
N ALA A 180 -19.96 5.49 -16.17
CA ALA A 180 -21.12 5.57 -17.07
C ALA A 180 -20.99 4.72 -18.35
N GLY A 181 -19.81 4.18 -18.60
CA GLY A 181 -19.47 3.49 -19.85
C GLY A 181 -18.92 4.43 -20.93
N PRO A 182 -17.96 3.94 -21.75
CA PRO A 182 -17.33 4.76 -22.79
C PRO A 182 -18.30 5.28 -23.84
N GLN A 183 -19.32 4.50 -24.20
CA GLN A 183 -20.36 4.92 -25.16
C GLN A 183 -21.07 6.21 -24.75
N ARG A 184 -21.29 6.42 -23.44
CA ARG A 184 -21.93 7.64 -22.94
C ARG A 184 -21.00 8.84 -23.03
N VAL A 185 -19.71 8.64 -22.73
CA VAL A 185 -18.71 9.71 -22.87
C VAL A 185 -18.55 10.13 -24.34
N GLU A 186 -18.61 9.19 -25.27
CA GLU A 186 -18.58 9.47 -26.71
C GLU A 186 -19.86 10.18 -27.17
N GLN A 187 -21.04 9.71 -26.75
CA GLN A 187 -22.32 10.32 -27.08
C GLN A 187 -22.39 11.79 -26.66
N TYR A 188 -21.83 12.12 -25.51
CA TYR A 188 -21.84 13.50 -24.97
C TYR A 188 -20.54 14.27 -25.24
N HIS A 189 -19.63 13.68 -26.02
CA HIS A 189 -18.30 14.26 -26.33
C HIS A 189 -17.48 14.67 -25.09
N GLY A 190 -17.77 14.04 -23.95
CA GLY A 190 -17.14 14.33 -22.67
C GLY A 190 -17.94 13.84 -21.47
N MET A 191 -17.94 14.62 -20.39
CA MET A 191 -18.70 14.30 -19.18
C MET A 191 -20.19 14.22 -19.43
N PRO A 192 -20.85 13.06 -19.24
CA PRO A 192 -22.31 12.97 -19.35
C PRO A 192 -23.00 13.83 -18.29
N PRO A 193 -24.19 14.39 -18.60
CA PRO A 193 -24.93 15.24 -17.66
C PRO A 193 -25.66 14.43 -16.57
N TYR A 194 -25.09 13.32 -16.14
CA TYR A 194 -25.64 12.49 -15.07
C TYR A 194 -25.05 12.92 -13.72
N TYR A 195 -25.92 13.31 -12.79
CA TYR A 195 -25.52 13.74 -11.45
C TYR A 195 -24.64 12.68 -10.75
N GLU A 196 -25.01 11.40 -10.86
CA GLU A 196 -24.26 10.28 -10.29
C GLU A 196 -22.81 10.24 -10.81
N THR A 197 -22.64 10.34 -12.14
CA THR A 197 -21.30 10.31 -12.78
C THR A 197 -20.48 11.55 -12.41
N GLN A 198 -21.09 12.73 -12.40
CA GLN A 198 -20.41 13.96 -12.00
C GLN A 198 -19.95 13.93 -10.53
N ALA A 199 -20.84 13.44 -9.64
CA ALA A 199 -20.51 13.28 -8.22
C ALA A 199 -19.39 12.23 -7.99
N TYR A 200 -19.43 11.13 -8.73
CA TYR A 200 -18.41 10.09 -8.73
C TYR A 200 -17.04 10.63 -9.12
N VAL A 201 -16.95 11.30 -10.27
CA VAL A 201 -15.67 11.88 -10.74
C VAL A 201 -15.16 12.92 -9.75
N ALA A 202 -16.03 13.82 -9.26
CA ALA A 202 -15.63 14.83 -8.29
C ALA A 202 -15.16 14.22 -6.97
N LYS A 203 -15.77 13.12 -6.50
CA LYS A 203 -15.35 12.38 -5.30
C LYS A 203 -13.94 11.85 -5.45
N ILE A 204 -13.63 11.17 -6.56
CA ILE A 204 -12.30 10.57 -6.81
C ILE A 204 -11.24 11.65 -6.94
N ILE A 205 -11.45 12.68 -7.75
CA ILE A 205 -10.47 13.75 -7.95
C ILE A 205 -10.18 14.47 -6.64
N ARG A 206 -11.18 14.73 -5.81
CA ARG A 206 -10.99 15.36 -4.50
C ARG A 206 -10.18 14.48 -3.57
N ASP A 207 -10.46 13.18 -3.51
CA ASP A 207 -9.74 12.23 -2.67
C ASP A 207 -8.29 12.09 -3.12
N PHE A 208 -8.06 11.88 -4.41
CA PHE A 208 -6.74 11.79 -5.02
C PHE A 208 -5.88 13.04 -4.77
N ASN A 209 -6.45 14.23 -5.04
CA ASN A 209 -5.74 15.49 -4.82
C ASN A 209 -5.40 15.71 -3.34
N ARG A 210 -6.28 15.30 -2.42
CA ARG A 210 -6.02 15.38 -0.98
C ARG A 210 -4.81 14.53 -0.59
N LYS A 211 -4.69 13.31 -1.10
CA LYS A 211 -3.55 12.41 -0.87
C LYS A 211 -2.26 13.01 -1.43
N LYS A 212 -2.27 13.46 -2.69
CA LYS A 212 -1.09 14.10 -3.30
C LYS A 212 -0.65 15.37 -2.58
N LEU A 213 -1.58 16.14 -2.05
CA LEU A 213 -1.23 17.30 -1.24
C LEU A 213 -0.59 16.92 0.09
N ALA A 214 -1.06 15.84 0.74
CA ALA A 214 -0.48 15.32 1.97
C ALA A 214 0.95 14.80 1.72
N GLU A 215 1.19 14.03 0.67
CA GLU A 215 2.52 13.56 0.27
C GLU A 215 3.50 14.73 0.05
N ARG A 216 3.08 15.74 -0.73
CA ARG A 216 3.90 16.94 -0.99
C ARG A 216 4.25 17.70 0.30
N LYS A 217 3.30 17.80 1.24
CA LYS A 217 3.56 18.43 2.55
C LYS A 217 4.55 17.62 3.36
N ALA A 218 4.40 16.29 3.43
CA ALA A 218 5.31 15.40 4.13
C ALA A 218 6.74 15.49 3.55
N ALA A 219 6.88 15.38 2.24
CA ALA A 219 8.16 15.49 1.55
C ALA A 219 8.85 16.86 1.81
N ARG A 220 8.07 17.96 1.82
CA ARG A 220 8.60 19.31 2.15
C ARG A 220 9.10 19.40 3.59
N THR A 221 8.39 18.77 4.52
CA THR A 221 8.79 18.74 5.94
C THR A 221 10.10 17.98 6.12
N VAL A 222 10.22 16.79 5.52
CA VAL A 222 11.44 15.98 5.55
C VAL A 222 12.61 16.77 4.97
N ARG A 223 12.43 17.40 3.80
CA ARG A 223 13.47 18.22 3.17
C ARG A 223 13.91 19.40 4.05
N LYS A 224 12.96 20.05 4.75
CA LYS A 224 13.26 21.16 5.66
C LYS A 224 14.06 20.69 6.88
N LEU A 225 13.79 19.49 7.39
CA LEU A 225 14.53 18.90 8.52
C LEU A 225 15.92 18.42 8.10
N ALA A 226 16.09 17.95 6.87
CA ALA A 226 17.36 17.46 6.32
C ALA A 226 18.28 18.60 5.83
N SER A 227 17.81 19.83 5.69
CA SER A 227 18.65 20.98 5.32
C SER A 227 19.46 21.42 6.52
N PRO A 228 20.83 21.37 6.51
CA PRO A 228 21.64 21.89 7.60
C PRO A 228 21.34 23.39 7.74
N LYS A 229 21.10 23.84 8.98
CA LYS A 229 21.10 25.27 9.31
C LYS A 229 22.49 25.79 8.94
N SER A 230 22.60 26.53 7.83
CA SER A 230 23.81 27.29 7.55
C SER A 230 24.03 28.23 8.75
N SER A 231 25.07 27.96 9.49
CA SER A 231 25.59 28.81 10.56
C SER A 231 25.88 30.19 9.98
N SER A 232 24.98 31.13 10.20
CA SER A 232 25.27 32.55 10.08
C SER A 232 25.99 33.01 11.36
N ALA A 233 27.26 32.70 11.43
CA ALA A 233 28.16 33.24 12.44
C ALA A 233 29.55 33.30 11.83
N GLU A 234 29.84 34.37 11.12
CA GLU A 234 31.20 34.99 11.05
C GLU A 234 31.15 36.20 10.10
N GLN A 235 30.59 37.28 10.62
CA GLN A 235 30.91 38.62 10.17
C GLN A 235 31.06 39.49 11.40
N GLY A 236 32.28 39.50 11.91
CA GLY A 236 32.65 40.31 13.05
C GLY A 236 34.17 40.50 13.08
N MET A 237 34.56 41.71 12.73
CA MET A 237 35.82 42.28 13.08
C MET A 237 36.92 42.30 12.02
N LEU A 238 36.91 43.34 11.20
CA LEU A 238 38.13 43.91 10.60
C LEU A 238 38.76 44.89 11.64
N PRO A 239 40.08 44.84 11.92
CA PRO A 239 40.73 45.88 12.68
C PRO A 239 41.02 47.11 11.81
N GLU A 240 40.62 48.28 12.30
CA GLU A 240 41.07 49.57 11.85
C GLU A 240 42.58 49.71 11.95
N THR A 241 43.27 49.83 10.86
CA THR A 241 44.69 50.23 10.86
C THR A 241 44.73 51.71 10.49
N THR A 242 44.97 52.53 11.50
CA THR A 242 45.34 53.93 11.39
C THR A 242 46.75 54.02 10.77
N ALA A 243 46.87 54.72 9.66
CA ALA A 243 48.13 55.18 9.10
C ALA A 243 48.39 56.64 9.50
N PRO A 244 49.58 57.05 9.89
CA PRO A 244 49.87 58.44 10.19
C PRO A 244 50.29 59.21 8.96
N VAL A 245 49.90 60.47 8.97
CA VAL A 245 50.29 61.58 8.10
C VAL A 245 51.79 61.76 7.99
N ARG A 246 52.28 61.94 6.77
CA ARG A 246 53.26 62.98 6.34
C ARG A 246 53.09 63.21 4.84
#